data_c14b6a63b4d31cec4d75f4c9cf704907
#
_entry.id   c14b6a63b4d31cec4d75f4c9cf704907
#
_cell.length_a   1.000
_cell.length_b   1.000
_cell.length_c   1.000
_cell.angle_alpha   90.00
_cell.angle_beta   90.00
_cell.angle_gamma   90.00
#
_symmetry.space_group_name_H-M   'P 1'
#
loop_
_entity.id
_entity.type
_entity.pdbx_description
1 polymer ?
#
loop_
_entity_poly.entity_id
_entity_poly.type
_entity_poly.pdbx_seq_one_letter_code
_entity_poly.pdbx_strand_id
1 'polypeptide(L)'
;MATLEAILVVPLVLVPVLFAVIVFGQLSHVRLVLDAAAAAGARQAAVVGGDGPLVRSRIATELRDGGIDPNRARVVVEPAVAAWGQPIRVEVSIDEQAVIPFAGTWAVPLEAEFVTRSEVTR
;
A
#
# COMPACT_ATOMS: atom_id res chain seq x y z
N MET A 1 -35.97 0.62 -32.56
CA MET A 1 -36.15 -0.08 -31.26
C MET A 1 -34.85 -0.61 -30.72
N ALA A 2 -34.12 -1.46 -31.44
CA ALA A 2 -32.82 -1.97 -30.99
C ALA A 2 -31.79 -0.85 -30.74
N THR A 3 -31.80 0.21 -31.52
CA THR A 3 -30.91 1.38 -31.40
C THR A 3 -31.14 2.18 -30.11
N LEU A 4 -32.41 2.30 -29.70
CA LEU A 4 -32.80 3.00 -28.48
C LEU A 4 -32.35 2.23 -27.23
N GLU A 5 -32.50 0.90 -27.25
CA GLU A 5 -32.01 0.02 -26.18
C GLU A 5 -30.49 0.08 -26.07
N ALA A 6 -29.78 0.08 -27.20
CA ALA A 6 -28.32 0.20 -27.22
C ALA A 6 -27.84 1.55 -26.65
N ILE A 7 -28.56 2.64 -26.94
CA ILE A 7 -28.25 3.98 -26.40
C ILE A 7 -28.42 4.04 -24.89
N LEU A 8 -29.35 3.26 -24.32
CA LEU A 8 -29.58 3.19 -22.88
C LEU A 8 -28.68 2.18 -22.19
N VAL A 9 -28.44 1.02 -22.81
CA VAL A 9 -27.69 -0.08 -22.23
C VAL A 9 -26.17 0.20 -22.24
N VAL A 10 -25.66 0.78 -23.32
CA VAL A 10 -24.20 1.05 -23.45
C VAL A 10 -23.69 1.98 -22.34
N PRO A 11 -24.29 3.15 -22.05
CA PRO A 11 -23.84 3.97 -20.92
C PRO A 11 -24.05 3.28 -19.58
N LEU A 12 -25.13 2.53 -19.43
CA LEU A 12 -25.47 1.84 -18.18
C LEU A 12 -24.43 0.77 -17.81
N VAL A 13 -23.83 0.12 -18.80
CA VAL A 13 -22.77 -0.87 -18.62
C VAL A 13 -21.40 -0.20 -18.60
N LEU A 14 -21.17 0.78 -19.47
CA LEU A 14 -19.88 1.43 -19.67
C LEU A 14 -19.45 2.25 -18.44
N VAL A 15 -20.37 2.99 -17.83
CA VAL A 15 -20.06 3.84 -16.68
C VAL A 15 -19.56 3.02 -15.48
N PRO A 16 -20.24 1.94 -15.03
CA PRO A 16 -19.71 1.08 -13.96
C PRO A 16 -18.35 0.46 -14.29
N VAL A 17 -18.14 0.06 -15.55
CA VAL A 17 -16.87 -0.53 -15.98
C VAL A 17 -15.74 0.50 -15.88
N LEU A 18 -15.96 1.73 -16.32
CA LEU A 18 -14.98 2.81 -16.20
C LEU A 18 -14.64 3.12 -14.75
N PHE A 19 -15.64 3.18 -13.88
CA PHE A 19 -15.41 3.35 -12.45
C PHE A 19 -14.60 2.20 -11.84
N ALA A 20 -14.91 0.97 -12.24
CA ALA A 20 -14.17 -0.20 -11.79
C ALA A 20 -12.70 -0.12 -12.20
N VAL A 21 -12.39 0.31 -13.42
CA VAL A 21 -11.02 0.49 -13.91
C VAL A 21 -10.29 1.57 -13.11
N ILE A 22 -10.95 2.70 -12.84
CA ILE A 22 -10.37 3.79 -12.05
C ILE A 22 -10.08 3.33 -10.62
N VAL A 23 -11.02 2.68 -9.97
CA VAL A 23 -10.86 2.17 -8.59
C VAL A 23 -9.72 1.13 -8.55
N PHE A 24 -9.69 0.20 -9.48
CA PHE A 24 -8.62 -0.79 -9.58
C PHE A 24 -7.26 -0.12 -9.76
N GLY A 25 -7.18 0.89 -10.61
CA GLY A 25 -5.96 1.67 -10.83
C GLY A 25 -5.48 2.36 -9.55
N GLN A 26 -6.39 2.96 -8.78
CA GLN A 26 -6.07 3.60 -7.50
C GLN A 26 -5.57 2.59 -6.48
N LEU A 27 -6.25 1.45 -6.32
CA LEU A 27 -5.84 0.40 -5.39
C LEU A 27 -4.48 -0.18 -5.77
N SER A 28 -4.23 -0.40 -7.05
CA SER A 28 -2.95 -0.90 -7.56
C SER A 28 -1.83 0.10 -7.30
N HIS A 29 -2.08 1.40 -7.51
CA HIS A 29 -1.10 2.45 -7.21
C HIS A 29 -0.75 2.49 -5.73
N VAL A 30 -1.74 2.47 -4.86
CA VAL A 30 -1.54 2.46 -3.40
C VAL A 30 -0.73 1.23 -2.99
N ARG A 31 -1.05 0.07 -3.52
CA ARG A 31 -0.31 -1.16 -3.23
C ARG A 31 1.16 -1.07 -3.65
N LEU A 32 1.43 -0.53 -4.84
CA LEU A 32 2.81 -0.32 -5.30
C LEU A 32 3.59 0.62 -4.38
N VAL A 33 2.94 1.68 -3.90
CA VAL A 33 3.56 2.61 -2.94
C VAL A 33 3.84 1.92 -1.60
N LEU A 34 2.91 1.09 -1.11
CA LEU A 34 3.13 0.31 0.11
C LEU A 34 4.27 -0.68 -0.05
N ASP A 35 4.36 -1.37 -1.19
CA ASP A 35 5.46 -2.29 -1.49
C ASP A 35 6.81 -1.56 -1.50
N ALA A 36 6.87 -0.40 -2.14
CA ALA A 36 8.07 0.43 -2.17
C ALA A 36 8.47 0.92 -0.77
N ALA A 37 7.50 1.34 0.03
CA ALA A 37 7.72 1.79 1.39
C ALA A 37 8.23 0.65 2.29
N ALA A 38 7.63 -0.53 2.20
CA ALA A 38 8.05 -1.70 2.96
C ALA A 38 9.47 -2.13 2.58
N ALA A 39 9.80 -2.14 1.29
CA ALA A 39 11.13 -2.49 0.79
C ALA A 39 12.19 -1.48 1.25
N ALA A 40 11.89 -0.18 1.16
CA ALA A 40 12.80 0.88 1.61
C ALA A 40 13.03 0.81 3.12
N GLY A 41 11.95 0.59 3.88
CA GLY A 41 12.02 0.39 5.33
C GLY A 41 12.84 -0.82 5.70
N ALA A 42 12.67 -1.93 5.00
CA ALA A 42 13.42 -3.16 5.23
C ALA A 42 14.92 -2.97 4.99
N ARG A 43 15.30 -2.29 3.91
CA ARG A 43 16.72 -1.98 3.64
C ARG A 43 17.32 -1.13 4.75
N GLN A 44 16.62 -0.13 5.21
CA GLN A 44 17.07 0.72 6.31
C GLN A 44 17.14 -0.06 7.62
N ALA A 45 16.15 -0.92 7.90
CA ALA A 45 16.12 -1.78 9.08
C ALA A 45 17.29 -2.76 9.10
N ALA A 46 17.66 -3.30 7.94
CA ALA A 46 18.84 -4.18 7.83
C ALA A 46 20.12 -3.48 8.26
N VAL A 47 20.28 -2.22 7.86
CA VAL A 47 21.47 -1.41 8.17
C VAL A 47 21.51 -1.01 9.64
N VAL A 48 20.39 -0.63 10.24
CA VAL A 48 20.34 -0.18 11.65
C VAL A 48 20.11 -1.34 12.63
N GLY A 49 19.70 -2.50 12.14
CA GLY A 49 19.51 -3.69 12.97
C GLY A 49 18.18 -3.76 13.70
N GLY A 50 17.10 -3.31 13.09
CA GLY A 50 15.76 -3.37 13.63
C GLY A 50 14.97 -2.09 13.41
N ASP A 51 14.01 -1.82 14.29
CA ASP A 51 13.19 -0.63 14.24
C ASP A 51 13.97 0.60 14.74
N GLY A 52 13.58 1.77 14.27
CA GLY A 52 14.18 3.02 14.71
C GLY A 52 13.62 4.23 13.96
N PRO A 53 13.99 5.46 14.39
CA PRO A 53 13.50 6.69 13.77
C PRO A 53 13.87 6.80 12.29
N LEU A 54 15.04 6.33 11.89
CA LEU A 54 15.49 6.36 10.49
C LEU A 54 14.64 5.44 9.62
N VAL A 55 14.28 4.26 10.12
CA VAL A 55 13.40 3.31 9.41
C VAL A 55 12.01 3.94 9.21
N ARG A 56 11.44 4.48 10.26
CA ARG A 56 10.13 5.13 10.25
C ARG A 56 10.12 6.35 9.33
N SER A 57 11.17 7.16 9.37
CA SER A 57 11.35 8.32 8.49
C SER A 57 11.44 7.91 7.03
N ARG A 58 12.18 6.85 6.73
CA ARG A 58 12.33 6.35 5.36
C ARG A 58 11.00 5.85 4.80
N ILE A 59 10.24 5.12 5.59
CA ILE A 59 8.91 4.64 5.20
C ILE A 59 7.98 5.83 4.94
N ALA A 60 7.97 6.81 5.84
CA ALA A 60 7.14 8.02 5.70
C ALA A 60 7.47 8.79 4.43
N THR A 61 8.74 8.93 4.09
CA THR A 61 9.19 9.60 2.86
C THR A 61 8.68 8.88 1.62
N GLU A 62 8.81 7.56 1.56
CA GLU A 62 8.30 6.78 0.43
C GLU A 62 6.78 6.90 0.28
N LEU A 63 6.05 6.90 1.38
CA LEU A 63 4.59 7.08 1.36
C LEU A 63 4.22 8.47 0.82
N ARG A 64 4.87 9.53 1.30
CA ARG A 64 4.62 10.90 0.83
C ARG A 64 4.94 11.05 -0.65
N ASP A 65 6.04 10.50 -1.10
CA ASP A 65 6.46 10.57 -2.52
C ASP A 65 5.42 9.87 -3.41
N GLY A 66 4.75 8.86 -2.90
CA GLY A 66 3.66 8.17 -3.57
C GLY A 66 2.28 8.81 -3.41
N GLY A 67 2.19 9.94 -2.70
CA GLY A 67 0.93 10.65 -2.48
C GLY A 67 0.08 10.11 -1.32
N ILE A 68 0.66 9.34 -0.42
CA ILE A 68 -0.03 8.78 0.74
C ILE A 68 0.40 9.50 2.01
N ASP A 69 -0.58 9.92 2.83
CA ASP A 69 -0.30 10.49 4.15
C ASP A 69 0.25 9.38 5.07
N PRO A 70 1.47 9.53 5.60
CA PRO A 70 2.06 8.52 6.50
C PRO A 70 1.22 8.26 7.76
N ASN A 71 0.45 9.24 8.22
CA ASN A 71 -0.38 9.10 9.41
C ASN A 71 -1.55 8.14 9.20
N ARG A 72 -1.93 7.86 7.96
CA ARG A 72 -2.96 6.89 7.61
C ARG A 72 -2.45 5.46 7.61
N ALA A 73 -1.15 5.27 7.54
CA ALA A 73 -0.53 3.95 7.43
C ALA A 73 -0.15 3.41 8.80
N ARG A 74 -0.31 2.11 8.96
CA ARG A 74 0.21 1.36 10.11
C ARG A 74 1.50 0.69 9.68
N VAL A 75 2.53 0.86 10.49
CA VAL A 75 3.86 0.30 10.23
C VAL A 75 4.25 -0.59 11.40
N VAL A 76 4.61 -1.82 11.08
CA VAL A 76 5.11 -2.80 12.05
C VAL A 76 6.50 -3.25 11.62
N VAL A 77 7.46 -3.14 12.49
CA VAL A 77 8.84 -3.62 12.29
C VAL A 77 9.18 -4.57 13.43
N GLU A 78 9.46 -5.81 13.09
CA GLU A 78 9.74 -6.87 14.05
C GLU A 78 10.97 -7.68 13.61
N PRO A 79 11.89 -7.97 14.54
CA PRO A 79 11.98 -7.49 15.91
C PRO A 79 12.46 -6.03 16.00
N ALA A 80 12.28 -5.40 17.15
CA ALA A 80 12.77 -4.03 17.38
C ALA A 80 14.30 -3.95 17.34
N VAL A 81 14.95 -5.01 17.80
CA VAL A 81 16.41 -5.16 17.77
C VAL A 81 16.73 -6.56 17.26
N ALA A 82 17.55 -6.63 16.20
CA ALA A 82 17.92 -7.88 15.55
C ALA A 82 19.42 -8.08 15.59
N ALA A 83 19.86 -9.30 15.92
CA ALA A 83 21.24 -9.72 15.80
C ALA A 83 21.61 -9.96 14.33
N TRP A 84 22.88 -10.02 14.03
CA TRP A 84 23.36 -10.26 12.66
C TRP A 84 22.74 -11.52 12.06
N GLY A 85 22.24 -11.40 10.85
CA GLY A 85 21.61 -12.50 10.13
C GLY A 85 20.19 -12.83 10.57
N GLN A 86 19.70 -12.24 11.66
CA GLN A 86 18.34 -12.43 12.13
C GLN A 86 17.34 -11.77 11.16
N PRO A 87 16.23 -12.45 10.80
CA PRO A 87 15.24 -11.85 9.91
C PRO A 87 14.52 -10.67 10.57
N ILE A 88 14.26 -9.63 9.78
CA ILE A 88 13.48 -8.46 10.16
C ILE A 88 12.30 -8.38 9.20
N ARG A 89 11.10 -8.30 9.73
CA ARG A 89 9.87 -8.15 8.96
C ARG A 89 9.38 -6.71 9.06
N VAL A 90 9.16 -6.09 7.92
CA VAL A 90 8.56 -4.77 7.81
C VAL A 90 7.21 -4.92 7.12
N GLU A 91 6.18 -4.45 7.77
CA GLU A 91 4.81 -4.50 7.29
C GLU A 91 4.23 -3.09 7.29
N VAL A 92 3.69 -2.68 6.15
CA VAL A 92 3.03 -1.39 5.98
C VAL A 92 1.62 -1.66 5.50
N SER A 93 0.62 -1.16 6.21
CA SER A 93 -0.78 -1.38 5.88
C SER A 93 -1.59 -0.09 5.93
N ILE A 94 -2.64 -0.03 5.13
CA ILE A 94 -3.57 1.08 5.06
C ILE A 94 -4.95 0.57 4.70
N ASP A 95 -5.98 1.25 5.20
CA ASP A 95 -7.36 1.04 4.76
C ASP A 95 -7.69 2.09 3.72
N GLU A 96 -7.80 1.67 2.46
CA GLU A 96 -8.12 2.55 1.34
C GLU A 96 -9.62 2.59 1.10
N GLN A 97 -10.15 3.79 0.84
CA GLN A 97 -11.55 4.00 0.55
C GLN A 97 -11.81 3.80 -0.95
N ALA A 98 -12.63 2.82 -1.27
CA ALA A 98 -13.10 2.58 -2.64
C ALA A 98 -14.55 3.05 -2.75
N VAL A 99 -14.80 4.04 -3.60
CA VAL A 99 -16.15 4.52 -3.89
C VAL A 99 -16.65 3.77 -5.11
N ILE A 100 -17.71 2.98 -4.90
CA ILE A 100 -18.31 2.19 -5.97
C ILE A 100 -19.70 2.77 -6.24
N PRO A 101 -19.99 3.21 -7.50
CA PRO A 101 -21.32 3.73 -7.85
C PRO A 101 -22.40 2.70 -7.52
N PHE A 102 -23.46 3.14 -6.89
CA PHE A 102 -24.63 2.35 -6.47
C PHE A 102 -24.37 1.35 -5.34
N ALA A 103 -23.12 1.17 -4.91
CA ALA A 103 -22.74 0.23 -3.84
C ALA A 103 -22.14 0.91 -2.61
N GLY A 104 -21.92 2.23 -2.67
CA GLY A 104 -21.39 3.02 -1.56
C GLY A 104 -19.87 3.00 -1.45
N THR A 105 -19.39 3.36 -0.27
CA THR A 105 -17.95 3.42 0.03
C THR A 105 -17.53 2.18 0.80
N TRP A 106 -16.49 1.53 0.33
CA TRP A 106 -15.93 0.32 0.93
C TRP A 106 -14.51 0.58 1.40
N ALA A 107 -14.19 0.13 2.60
CA ALA A 107 -12.82 0.14 3.10
C ALA A 107 -12.13 -1.14 2.63
N VAL A 108 -11.07 -0.99 1.83
CA VAL A 108 -10.27 -2.10 1.32
C VAL A 108 -8.95 -2.12 2.07
N PRO A 109 -8.67 -3.14 2.88
CA PRO A 109 -7.38 -3.25 3.56
C PRO A 109 -6.30 -3.64 2.55
N LEU A 110 -5.24 -2.84 2.48
CA LEU A 110 -4.08 -3.10 1.66
C LEU A 110 -2.85 -3.23 2.56
N GLU A 111 -2.03 -4.20 2.27
CA GLU A 111 -0.88 -4.54 3.09
C GLU A 111 0.30 -4.91 2.20
N ALA A 112 1.49 -4.48 2.61
CA ALA A 112 2.75 -4.89 2.01
C ALA A 112 3.69 -5.37 3.11
N GLU A 113 4.36 -6.46 2.87
CA GLU A 113 5.33 -7.05 3.79
C GLU A 113 6.63 -7.30 3.06
N PHE A 114 7.74 -7.00 3.72
CA PHE A 114 9.07 -7.30 3.21
C PHE A 114 9.92 -7.86 4.35
N VAL A 115 10.60 -8.97 4.08
CA VAL A 115 11.49 -9.61 5.05
C VAL A 115 12.92 -9.42 4.59
N THR A 116 13.76 -8.92 5.49
CA THR A 116 15.19 -8.74 5.28
C THR A 116 15.95 -9.40 6.42
N ARG A 117 17.28 -9.29 6.40
CA ARG A 117 18.13 -9.78 7.48
C ARG A 117 18.98 -8.66 8.01
N SER A 118 19.19 -8.66 9.32
CA SER A 118 20.06 -7.68 9.97
C SER A 118 21.51 -7.82 9.48
N GLU A 119 22.10 -6.70 9.14
CA GLU A 119 23.51 -6.59 8.76
C GLU A 119 24.37 -6.06 9.90
N VAL A 120 23.77 -5.82 11.07
CA VAL A 120 24.43 -5.26 12.24
C VAL A 120 25.03 -6.39 13.07
N THR A 121 26.33 -6.32 13.25
CA THR A 121 27.07 -7.23 14.13
C THR A 121 26.95 -6.75 15.58
N ARG A 122 26.38 -7.59 16.41
CA ARG A 122 26.19 -7.29 17.85
C ARG A 122 26.81 -8.37 18.71
#